data_1bcf5b015645c5b30b4cd5b3a4fd1719
#
_entry.id   1bcf5b015645c5b30b4cd5b3a4fd1719
#
_cell.length_a   1.000
_cell.length_b   1.000
_cell.length_c   1.000
_cell.angle_alpha   90.00
_cell.angle_beta   90.00
_cell.angle_gamma   90.00
#
_symmetry.space_group_name_H-M   'P 1'
#
loop_
_entity.id
_entity.type
_entity.pdbx_description
1 polymer ?
#
loop_
_entity_poly.entity_id
_entity_poly.type
_entity_poly.pdbx_seq_one_letter_code
_entity_poly.pdbx_strand_id
1 'polypeptide(L)'
;MTDRDHASHAPVRLALVGATGLIGRRCIAISSESDAARIVGIARREMELPAGSRCEMFVAQTDKWGEVLEAVQPPTLICTLGTTWKKAGRDEEAFRAVDQRLVVEVAQAAHDANVPNLVLISAAGANAASKTFYARVKGEVEREVSNIGFKRLDILRPGLLKGPRNNDRRIAERLGIVFAPLIEPLLPAKYAGLHSIDADLVAQAALGLALRRAAGKFVHDNDAMKRAAREWRNRVEPAQGD
;
A
#
# COMPACT_ATOMS: atom_id res chain seq x y z
N MET A 1 11.22 -42.83 8.69
CA MET A 1 11.95 -42.01 7.71
C MET A 1 10.90 -41.41 6.82
N THR A 2 10.29 -40.34 7.27
CA THR A 2 9.20 -39.62 6.57
C THR A 2 9.76 -38.30 6.13
N ASP A 3 10.10 -38.25 4.85
CA ASP A 3 10.51 -37.09 4.10
C ASP A 3 9.28 -36.16 4.06
N ARG A 4 9.25 -35.09 4.88
CA ARG A 4 8.25 -34.05 4.77
C ARG A 4 8.67 -33.15 3.62
N ASP A 5 8.04 -33.39 2.49
CA ASP A 5 8.03 -32.51 1.33
C ASP A 5 7.85 -31.05 1.78
N HIS A 6 8.93 -30.32 1.92
CA HIS A 6 8.95 -28.88 1.84
C HIS A 6 8.75 -28.55 0.37
N ALA A 7 7.51 -28.64 -0.10
CA ALA A 7 7.15 -28.07 -1.38
C ALA A 7 7.49 -26.57 -1.32
N SER A 8 8.65 -26.22 -1.84
CA SER A 8 9.11 -24.85 -2.05
C SER A 8 8.14 -24.22 -3.07
N HIS A 9 7.04 -23.64 -2.57
CA HIS A 9 6.15 -22.86 -3.41
C HIS A 9 6.91 -21.61 -3.84
N ALA A 10 7.05 -21.39 -5.14
CA ALA A 10 7.62 -20.15 -5.66
C ALA A 10 6.91 -18.94 -5.04
N PRO A 11 7.65 -17.88 -4.67
CA PRO A 11 7.08 -16.69 -4.05
C PRO A 11 5.98 -16.08 -4.92
N VAL A 12 4.89 -15.64 -4.31
CA VAL A 12 3.79 -15.01 -5.03
C VAL A 12 4.25 -13.65 -5.57
N ARG A 13 4.16 -13.45 -6.87
CA ARG A 13 4.51 -12.17 -7.52
C ARG A 13 3.37 -11.16 -7.30
N LEU A 14 3.64 -10.09 -6.56
CA LEU A 14 2.69 -9.02 -6.25
C LEU A 14 3.09 -7.74 -6.99
N ALA A 15 2.20 -7.17 -7.79
CA ALA A 15 2.46 -5.87 -8.39
C ALA A 15 2.38 -4.76 -7.33
N LEU A 16 3.23 -3.76 -7.46
CA LEU A 16 3.28 -2.59 -6.58
C LEU A 16 3.41 -1.31 -7.39
N VAL A 17 2.48 -0.39 -7.22
CA VAL A 17 2.61 0.99 -7.68
C VAL A 17 2.79 1.94 -6.50
N GLY A 18 3.55 3.04 -6.71
CA GLY A 18 3.94 3.93 -5.63
C GLY A 18 5.19 3.49 -4.85
N ALA A 19 6.04 2.66 -5.47
CA ALA A 19 7.27 2.10 -4.90
C ALA A 19 8.22 3.14 -4.28
N THR A 20 8.22 4.39 -4.76
CA THR A 20 9.06 5.48 -4.25
C THR A 20 8.52 6.13 -2.97
N GLY A 21 7.26 5.84 -2.59
CA GLY A 21 6.63 6.32 -1.36
C GLY A 21 7.10 5.59 -0.10
N LEU A 22 6.73 6.10 1.07
CA LEU A 22 7.11 5.51 2.36
C LEU A 22 6.64 4.05 2.46
N ILE A 23 5.35 3.79 2.26
CA ILE A 23 4.78 2.43 2.36
C ILE A 23 5.34 1.52 1.26
N GLY A 24 5.45 2.02 0.01
CA GLY A 24 5.97 1.23 -1.11
C GLY A 24 7.40 0.74 -0.87
N ARG A 25 8.29 1.61 -0.38
CA ARG A 25 9.67 1.23 0.00
C ARG A 25 9.70 0.18 1.11
N ARG A 26 8.80 0.30 2.10
CA ARG A 26 8.70 -0.69 3.19
C ARG A 26 8.15 -2.02 2.69
N CYS A 27 7.18 -2.02 1.77
CA CYS A 27 6.73 -3.26 1.13
C CYS A 27 7.87 -3.99 0.41
N ILE A 28 8.71 -3.25 -0.35
CA ILE A 28 9.88 -3.83 -1.03
C ILE A 28 10.87 -4.42 -0.01
N ALA A 29 11.26 -3.65 1.01
CA ALA A 29 12.20 -4.10 2.01
C ALA A 29 11.71 -5.37 2.74
N ILE A 30 10.49 -5.32 3.27
CA ILE A 30 9.91 -6.42 4.06
C ILE A 30 9.67 -7.68 3.20
N SER A 31 9.24 -7.54 1.95
CA SER A 31 9.06 -8.69 1.06
C SER A 31 10.39 -9.37 0.69
N SER A 32 11.48 -8.60 0.67
CA SER A 32 12.82 -9.13 0.35
C SER A 32 13.41 -10.01 1.45
N GLU A 33 12.90 -9.88 2.67
CA GLU A 33 13.28 -10.69 3.84
C GLU A 33 12.51 -12.04 3.90
N SER A 34 11.64 -12.32 2.92
CA SER A 34 10.74 -13.49 2.92
C SER A 34 10.62 -14.14 1.56
N ASP A 35 10.39 -15.44 1.54
CA ASP A 35 10.04 -16.19 0.32
C ASP A 35 8.53 -16.30 0.09
N ALA A 36 7.69 -15.69 0.91
CA ALA A 36 6.24 -15.73 0.75
C ALA A 36 5.75 -14.89 -0.44
N ALA A 37 6.41 -13.76 -0.71
CA ALA A 37 6.04 -12.85 -1.80
C ALA A 37 7.27 -12.18 -2.43
N ARG A 38 7.18 -11.90 -3.72
CA ARG A 38 8.14 -11.09 -4.49
C ARG A 38 7.42 -9.89 -5.07
N ILE A 39 7.96 -8.71 -4.85
CA ILE A 39 7.41 -7.48 -5.42
C ILE A 39 7.85 -7.31 -6.87
N VAL A 40 6.89 -6.98 -7.72
CA VAL A 40 7.09 -6.44 -9.07
C VAL A 40 6.65 -4.97 -9.02
N GLY A 41 7.60 -4.09 -8.87
CA GLY A 41 7.37 -2.65 -8.79
C GLY A 41 7.17 -2.04 -10.17
N ILE A 42 6.20 -1.13 -10.30
CA ILE A 42 5.97 -0.37 -11.53
C ILE A 42 6.13 1.11 -11.19
N ALA A 43 7.02 1.81 -11.88
CA ALA A 43 7.35 3.20 -11.60
C ALA A 43 7.60 4.00 -12.88
N ARG A 44 7.44 5.34 -12.82
CA ARG A 44 7.69 6.24 -13.96
C ARG A 44 9.18 6.49 -14.23
N ARG A 45 10.04 6.17 -13.28
CA ARG A 45 11.48 6.41 -13.34
C ARG A 45 12.20 5.42 -12.44
N GLU A 46 13.44 5.21 -12.73
CA GLU A 46 14.32 4.41 -11.88
C GLU A 46 14.33 4.92 -10.44
N MET A 47 14.54 4.00 -9.53
CA MET A 47 14.71 4.28 -8.11
C MET A 47 15.81 3.39 -7.54
N GLU A 48 16.52 3.94 -6.58
CA GLU A 48 17.45 3.17 -5.78
C GLU A 48 16.69 2.20 -4.86
N LEU A 49 16.94 0.93 -5.03
CA LEU A 49 16.33 -0.13 -4.22
C LEU A 49 17.08 -0.29 -2.89
N PRO A 50 16.40 -0.70 -1.81
CA PRO A 50 17.07 -1.10 -0.59
C PRO A 50 18.11 -2.21 -0.86
N ALA A 51 19.25 -2.18 -0.16
CA ALA A 51 20.27 -3.21 -0.30
C ALA A 51 19.68 -4.60 -0.05
N GLY A 52 20.08 -5.58 -0.86
CA GLY A 52 19.56 -6.95 -0.78
C GLY A 52 18.13 -7.15 -1.30
N SER A 53 17.52 -6.13 -1.92
CA SER A 53 16.18 -6.25 -2.49
C SER A 53 16.09 -7.31 -3.58
N ARG A 54 15.06 -8.16 -3.48
CA ARG A 54 14.69 -9.16 -4.50
C ARG A 54 13.49 -8.70 -5.32
N CYS A 55 13.38 -7.39 -5.54
CA CYS A 55 12.30 -6.75 -6.28
C CYS A 55 12.63 -6.66 -7.77
N GLU A 56 11.69 -7.02 -8.62
CA GLU A 56 11.75 -6.69 -10.05
C GLU A 56 11.17 -5.29 -10.26
N MET A 57 11.81 -4.45 -11.10
CA MET A 57 11.30 -3.09 -11.37
C MET A 57 11.06 -2.87 -12.84
N PHE A 58 9.84 -2.47 -13.18
CA PHE A 58 9.48 -2.00 -14.51
C PHE A 58 9.41 -0.47 -14.51
N VAL A 59 10.16 0.16 -15.40
CA VAL A 59 10.12 1.61 -15.59
C VAL A 59 9.33 1.91 -16.86
N ALA A 60 8.18 2.51 -16.72
CA ALA A 60 7.27 2.85 -17.80
C ALA A 60 6.47 4.11 -17.49
N GLN A 61 6.01 4.83 -18.50
CA GLN A 61 5.05 5.92 -18.34
C GLN A 61 3.70 5.36 -17.85
N THR A 62 2.89 6.19 -17.22
CA THR A 62 1.65 5.74 -16.54
C THR A 62 0.62 5.14 -17.50
N ASP A 63 0.56 5.61 -18.73
CA ASP A 63 -0.28 5.08 -19.82
C ASP A 63 0.12 3.65 -20.26
N LYS A 64 1.34 3.21 -19.92
CA LYS A 64 1.87 1.87 -20.24
C LYS A 64 1.79 0.89 -19.07
N TRP A 65 1.27 1.30 -17.91
CA TRP A 65 1.22 0.42 -16.75
C TRP A 65 0.24 -0.75 -16.91
N GLY A 66 -0.81 -0.56 -17.71
CA GLY A 66 -1.71 -1.65 -18.09
C GLY A 66 -0.98 -2.77 -18.84
N GLU A 67 -0.18 -2.43 -19.84
CA GLU A 67 0.63 -3.40 -20.61
C GLU A 67 1.61 -4.18 -19.72
N VAL A 68 2.21 -3.51 -18.73
CA VAL A 68 3.09 -4.18 -17.74
C VAL A 68 2.27 -5.15 -16.88
N LEU A 69 1.09 -4.76 -16.41
CA LEU A 69 0.21 -5.62 -15.62
C LEU A 69 -0.29 -6.83 -16.40
N GLU A 70 -0.62 -6.65 -17.68
CA GLU A 70 -0.96 -7.74 -18.59
C GLU A 70 0.20 -8.73 -18.78
N ALA A 71 1.42 -8.24 -18.94
CA ALA A 71 2.60 -9.08 -19.09
C ALA A 71 2.99 -9.83 -17.81
N VAL A 72 2.84 -9.20 -16.64
CA VAL A 72 3.19 -9.76 -15.33
C VAL A 72 2.12 -10.71 -14.80
N GLN A 73 0.84 -10.43 -15.08
CA GLN A 73 -0.33 -11.16 -14.57
C GLN A 73 -0.29 -11.43 -13.06
N PRO A 74 -0.11 -10.41 -12.22
CA PRO A 74 -0.01 -10.61 -10.79
C PRO A 74 -1.39 -10.96 -10.20
N PRO A 75 -1.48 -11.83 -9.18
CA PRO A 75 -2.75 -12.11 -8.52
C PRO A 75 -3.28 -10.91 -7.71
N THR A 76 -2.43 -9.94 -7.41
CA THR A 76 -2.81 -8.76 -6.62
C THR A 76 -1.95 -7.55 -7.02
N LEU A 77 -2.60 -6.40 -7.16
CA LEU A 77 -1.96 -5.08 -7.19
C LEU A 77 -2.00 -4.44 -5.80
N ILE A 78 -0.87 -3.97 -5.31
CA ILE A 78 -0.78 -3.10 -4.13
C ILE A 78 -0.60 -1.66 -4.62
N CYS A 79 -1.59 -0.81 -4.37
CA CYS A 79 -1.55 0.60 -4.74
C CYS A 79 -1.21 1.46 -3.52
N THR A 80 0.03 1.97 -3.51
CA THR A 80 0.53 2.90 -2.49
C THR A 80 0.75 4.31 -3.06
N LEU A 81 0.10 4.61 -4.19
CA LEU A 81 0.13 5.94 -4.80
C LEU A 81 -0.47 6.98 -3.86
N GLY A 82 0.13 8.14 -3.87
CA GLY A 82 -0.35 9.30 -3.13
C GLY A 82 0.69 10.39 -3.08
N THR A 83 0.23 11.60 -2.87
CA THR A 83 1.06 12.77 -2.62
C THR A 83 0.68 13.44 -1.30
N THR A 84 1.42 14.45 -0.91
CA THR A 84 1.03 15.29 0.21
C THR A 84 0.55 16.63 -0.31
N TRP A 85 -0.31 17.32 0.46
CA TRP A 85 -0.78 18.66 0.11
C TRP A 85 0.37 19.63 -0.20
N LYS A 86 1.47 19.54 0.56
CA LYS A 86 2.68 20.34 0.34
C LYS A 86 3.38 19.98 -0.99
N LYS A 87 3.49 18.68 -1.32
CA LYS A 87 4.12 18.23 -2.58
C LYS A 87 3.29 18.57 -3.80
N ALA A 88 1.97 18.62 -3.65
CA ALA A 88 1.04 19.09 -4.68
C ALA A 88 1.06 20.61 -4.85
N GLY A 89 1.99 21.35 -4.20
CA GLY A 89 2.05 22.79 -4.27
C GLY A 89 0.88 23.51 -3.58
N ARG A 90 0.11 22.81 -2.73
CA ARG A 90 -1.16 23.25 -2.13
C ARG A 90 -2.23 23.55 -3.18
N ASP A 91 -2.16 22.87 -4.30
CA ASP A 91 -3.10 22.95 -5.41
C ASP A 91 -4.02 21.72 -5.44
N GLU A 92 -5.33 21.95 -5.48
CA GLU A 92 -6.35 20.90 -5.45
C GLU A 92 -6.31 20.02 -6.69
N GLU A 93 -6.07 20.62 -7.86
CA GLU A 93 -6.05 19.91 -9.12
C GLU A 93 -4.81 19.02 -9.22
N ALA A 94 -3.63 19.52 -8.84
CA ALA A 94 -2.40 18.75 -8.75
C ALA A 94 -2.51 17.60 -7.72
N PHE A 95 -3.22 17.83 -6.60
CA PHE A 95 -3.49 16.77 -5.63
C PHE A 95 -4.40 15.70 -6.22
N ARG A 96 -5.52 16.07 -6.83
CA ARG A 96 -6.46 15.15 -7.48
C ARG A 96 -5.82 14.37 -8.63
N ALA A 97 -4.91 14.99 -9.37
CA ALA A 97 -4.19 14.30 -10.45
C ALA A 97 -3.48 13.04 -9.97
N VAL A 98 -2.86 13.08 -8.77
CA VAL A 98 -2.10 11.95 -8.22
C VAL A 98 -2.96 11.07 -7.32
N ASP A 99 -3.69 11.68 -6.36
CA ASP A 99 -4.39 10.95 -5.30
C ASP A 99 -5.77 10.45 -5.71
N GLN A 100 -6.31 10.89 -6.85
CA GLN A 100 -7.59 10.42 -7.37
C GLN A 100 -7.42 9.84 -8.78
N ARG A 101 -7.16 10.68 -9.79
CA ARG A 101 -7.17 10.23 -11.20
C ARG A 101 -6.18 9.09 -11.45
N LEU A 102 -4.92 9.28 -11.13
CA LEU A 102 -3.90 8.24 -11.35
C LEU A 102 -4.19 6.95 -10.57
N VAL A 103 -4.75 7.05 -9.34
CA VAL A 103 -5.13 5.86 -8.56
C VAL A 103 -6.26 5.10 -9.24
N VAL A 104 -7.30 5.81 -9.70
CA VAL A 104 -8.45 5.19 -10.38
C VAL A 104 -8.04 4.62 -11.73
N GLU A 105 -7.26 5.36 -12.53
CA GLU A 105 -6.73 4.91 -13.83
C GLU A 105 -5.92 3.63 -13.70
N VAL A 106 -5.02 3.56 -12.72
CA VAL A 106 -4.20 2.37 -12.49
C VAL A 106 -5.03 1.20 -11.96
N ALA A 107 -6.02 1.47 -11.12
CA ALA A 107 -6.94 0.42 -10.66
C ALA A 107 -7.79 -0.12 -11.82
N GLN A 108 -8.28 0.75 -12.71
CA GLN A 108 -9.00 0.32 -13.91
C GLN A 108 -8.09 -0.50 -14.82
N ALA A 109 -6.89 -0.03 -15.13
CA ALA A 109 -5.93 -0.75 -15.96
C ALA A 109 -5.57 -2.14 -15.38
N ALA A 110 -5.47 -2.26 -14.05
CA ALA A 110 -5.24 -3.55 -13.40
C ALA A 110 -6.44 -4.49 -13.56
N HIS A 111 -7.65 -3.99 -13.40
CA HIS A 111 -8.86 -4.79 -13.61
C HIS A 111 -8.97 -5.26 -15.06
N ASP A 112 -8.71 -4.37 -16.03
CA ASP A 112 -8.74 -4.68 -17.46
C ASP A 112 -7.66 -5.70 -17.86
N ALA A 113 -6.50 -5.66 -17.17
CA ALA A 113 -5.44 -6.68 -17.25
C ALA A 113 -5.77 -7.99 -16.49
N ASN A 114 -7.02 -8.18 -16.04
CA ASN A 114 -7.49 -9.34 -15.29
C ASN A 114 -6.77 -9.58 -13.95
N VAL A 115 -6.25 -8.55 -13.30
CA VAL A 115 -5.74 -8.63 -11.92
C VAL A 115 -6.94 -8.75 -10.96
N PRO A 116 -7.13 -9.89 -10.29
CA PRO A 116 -8.36 -10.14 -9.54
C PRO A 116 -8.46 -9.36 -8.22
N ASN A 117 -7.33 -8.97 -7.63
CA ASN A 117 -7.33 -8.39 -6.29
C ASN A 117 -6.59 -7.05 -6.25
N LEU A 118 -7.12 -6.13 -5.45
CA LEU A 118 -6.50 -4.82 -5.18
C LEU A 118 -6.38 -4.57 -3.67
N VAL A 119 -5.19 -4.15 -3.24
CA VAL A 119 -4.94 -3.56 -1.93
C VAL A 119 -4.68 -2.08 -2.13
N LEU A 120 -5.58 -1.22 -1.62
CA LEU A 120 -5.51 0.22 -1.75
C LEU A 120 -5.12 0.88 -0.43
N ILE A 121 -4.07 1.69 -0.44
CA ILE A 121 -3.74 2.53 0.71
C ILE A 121 -4.53 3.84 0.62
N SER A 122 -5.50 3.98 1.50
CA SER A 122 -6.33 5.18 1.69
C SER A 122 -5.88 5.97 2.93
N ALA A 123 -6.81 6.53 3.68
CA ALA A 123 -6.52 7.26 4.92
C ALA A 123 -7.67 7.15 5.93
N ALA A 124 -7.34 7.21 7.21
CA ALA A 124 -8.34 7.35 8.27
C ALA A 124 -9.19 8.60 8.03
N GLY A 125 -10.50 8.48 8.25
CA GLY A 125 -11.45 9.57 8.01
C GLY A 125 -11.85 9.77 6.54
N ALA A 126 -11.42 8.92 5.59
CA ALA A 126 -11.87 8.97 4.19
C ALA A 126 -13.40 8.88 4.12
N ASN A 127 -14.02 9.92 3.52
CA ASN A 127 -15.48 10.02 3.39
C ASN A 127 -15.83 10.99 2.26
N ALA A 128 -16.49 10.50 1.21
CA ALA A 128 -16.88 11.31 0.05
C ALA A 128 -17.81 12.49 0.39
N ALA A 129 -18.53 12.44 1.53
CA ALA A 129 -19.38 13.52 2.03
C ALA A 129 -18.63 14.49 2.98
N SER A 130 -17.32 14.33 3.18
CA SER A 130 -16.56 15.17 4.10
C SER A 130 -16.48 16.61 3.61
N LYS A 131 -16.56 17.55 4.58
CA LYS A 131 -16.30 18.97 4.32
C LYS A 131 -14.80 19.26 4.10
N THR A 132 -13.91 18.44 4.68
CA THR A 132 -12.47 18.56 4.47
C THR A 132 -12.08 17.99 3.12
N PHE A 133 -11.35 18.78 2.32
CA PHE A 133 -10.93 18.42 0.96
C PHE A 133 -10.22 17.05 0.91
N TYR A 134 -9.21 16.86 1.76
CA TYR A 134 -8.43 15.61 1.78
C TYR A 134 -9.30 14.36 2.04
N ALA A 135 -10.12 14.40 3.09
CA ALA A 135 -10.98 13.26 3.43
C ALA A 135 -12.04 13.00 2.36
N ARG A 136 -12.54 14.07 1.71
CA ARG A 136 -13.49 13.97 0.60
C ARG A 136 -12.85 13.29 -0.60
N VAL A 137 -11.67 13.72 -1.05
CA VAL A 137 -10.96 13.11 -2.18
C VAL A 137 -10.66 11.64 -1.90
N LYS A 138 -10.13 11.30 -0.71
CA LYS A 138 -9.88 9.89 -0.36
C LYS A 138 -11.18 9.06 -0.36
N GLY A 139 -12.28 9.60 0.13
CA GLY A 139 -13.58 8.92 0.10
C GLY A 139 -14.14 8.76 -1.31
N GLU A 140 -13.94 9.74 -2.19
CA GLU A 140 -14.31 9.66 -3.60
C GLU A 140 -13.54 8.54 -4.31
N VAL A 141 -12.21 8.47 -4.12
CA VAL A 141 -11.36 7.40 -4.65
C VAL A 141 -11.82 6.02 -4.20
N GLU A 142 -12.09 5.83 -2.90
CA GLU A 142 -12.58 4.56 -2.39
C GLU A 142 -13.92 4.15 -3.03
N ARG A 143 -14.79 5.11 -3.28
CA ARG A 143 -16.08 4.87 -3.96
C ARG A 143 -15.85 4.49 -5.42
N GLU A 144 -15.03 5.23 -6.16
CA GLU A 144 -14.74 4.97 -7.56
C GLU A 144 -14.09 3.60 -7.75
N VAL A 145 -13.03 3.30 -6.98
CA VAL A 145 -12.34 2.01 -7.01
C VAL A 145 -13.25 0.85 -6.61
N SER A 146 -14.20 1.09 -5.68
CA SER A 146 -15.17 0.06 -5.28
C SER A 146 -16.14 -0.35 -6.39
N ASN A 147 -16.35 0.53 -7.38
CA ASN A 147 -17.26 0.29 -8.50
C ASN A 147 -16.57 -0.41 -9.69
N ILE A 148 -15.23 -0.56 -9.67
CA ILE A 148 -14.49 -1.23 -10.75
C ILE A 148 -14.82 -2.72 -10.84
N GLY A 149 -15.02 -3.40 -9.70
CA GLY A 149 -15.48 -4.80 -9.71
C GLY A 149 -14.39 -5.84 -9.42
N PHE A 150 -13.32 -5.49 -8.70
CA PHE A 150 -12.32 -6.45 -8.24
C PHE A 150 -12.96 -7.61 -7.48
N LYS A 151 -12.46 -8.84 -7.71
CA LYS A 151 -12.88 -10.02 -6.95
C LYS A 151 -12.64 -9.83 -5.45
N ARG A 152 -11.49 -9.19 -5.10
CA ARG A 152 -11.17 -8.80 -3.74
C ARG A 152 -10.61 -7.38 -3.73
N LEU A 153 -11.18 -6.55 -2.85
CA LEU A 153 -10.72 -5.19 -2.60
C LEU A 153 -10.47 -5.00 -1.11
N ASP A 154 -9.22 -4.77 -0.73
CA ASP A 154 -8.82 -4.40 0.62
C ASP A 154 -8.44 -2.91 0.66
N ILE A 155 -9.20 -2.11 1.40
CA ILE A 155 -8.94 -0.68 1.60
C ILE A 155 -8.35 -0.48 2.98
N LEU A 156 -7.09 -0.05 3.05
CA LEU A 156 -6.40 0.25 4.29
C LEU A 156 -6.55 1.75 4.60
N ARG A 157 -7.11 2.07 5.74
CA ARG A 157 -7.28 3.43 6.24
C ARG A 157 -6.32 3.73 7.40
N PRO A 158 -5.01 3.86 7.13
CA PRO A 158 -4.05 4.18 8.19
C PRO A 158 -4.34 5.56 8.78
N GLY A 159 -4.11 5.66 10.08
CA GLY A 159 -4.01 6.95 10.76
C GLY A 159 -2.73 7.69 10.37
N LEU A 160 -2.19 8.51 11.26
CA LEU A 160 -0.96 9.24 11.01
C LEU A 160 0.22 8.27 10.90
N LEU A 161 0.88 8.25 9.74
CA LEU A 161 2.01 7.37 9.50
C LEU A 161 3.26 7.83 10.27
N LYS A 162 3.84 6.91 11.05
CA LYS A 162 5.18 7.04 11.62
C LYS A 162 6.15 6.24 10.74
N GLY A 163 7.20 6.89 10.24
CA GLY A 163 8.29 6.21 9.53
C GLY A 163 9.43 5.83 10.48
N PRO A 164 10.33 4.90 10.09
CA PRO A 164 11.52 4.59 10.86
C PRO A 164 12.35 5.87 11.08
N ARG A 165 12.74 6.11 12.32
CA ARG A 165 13.64 7.19 12.73
C ARG A 165 15.10 6.85 12.36
N ASN A 166 15.35 6.41 11.15
CA ASN A 166 16.72 6.31 10.69
C ASN A 166 17.22 7.71 10.32
N ASN A 167 18.38 8.05 10.83
CA ASN A 167 19.14 9.29 10.87
C ASN A 167 19.23 10.13 9.58
N ASP A 168 18.35 9.94 8.63
CA ASP A 168 18.29 10.69 7.39
C ASP A 168 17.21 11.77 7.46
N ARG A 169 17.54 12.86 8.21
CA ARG A 169 16.74 14.10 8.24
C ARG A 169 16.33 14.55 6.82
N ARG A 170 17.16 14.26 5.82
CA ARG A 170 16.92 14.61 4.42
C ARG A 170 15.78 13.81 3.79
N ILE A 171 15.58 12.54 4.19
CA ILE A 171 14.47 11.71 3.69
C ILE A 171 13.15 12.11 4.37
N ALA A 172 13.17 12.39 5.67
CA ALA A 172 11.98 12.87 6.40
C ALA A 172 11.49 14.22 5.86
N GLU A 173 12.40 15.15 5.54
CA GLU A 173 12.07 16.43 4.92
C GLU A 173 11.60 16.28 3.46
N ARG A 174 12.19 15.36 2.68
CA ARG A 174 11.77 15.07 1.30
C ARG A 174 10.42 14.36 1.20
N LEU A 175 10.08 13.50 2.16
CA LEU A 175 8.82 12.76 2.17
C LEU A 175 7.66 13.58 2.73
N GLY A 176 7.91 14.79 3.22
CA GLY A 176 6.87 15.72 3.67
C GLY A 176 5.89 15.07 4.65
N ILE A 177 6.42 14.43 5.72
CA ILE A 177 5.60 13.99 6.84
C ILE A 177 5.10 15.26 7.55
N VAL A 178 4.06 15.83 7.03
CA VAL A 178 3.35 16.95 7.62
C VAL A 178 1.89 16.55 7.79
N PHE A 179 1.65 15.76 8.81
CA PHE A 179 0.50 16.01 9.66
C PHE A 179 0.99 15.89 11.10
N ALA A 180 1.06 17.03 11.70
CA ALA A 180 1.78 17.46 12.86
C ALA A 180 1.55 16.61 14.13
N PRO A 181 2.62 16.37 14.92
CA PRO A 181 2.50 15.89 16.30
C PRO A 181 1.77 16.88 17.24
N LEU A 182 1.28 17.99 16.73
CA LEU A 182 0.60 19.05 17.49
C LEU A 182 -0.87 18.79 17.79
N ILE A 183 -1.52 17.78 17.17
CA ILE A 183 -2.96 17.54 17.31
C ILE A 183 -3.26 16.23 18.09
N GLU A 184 -2.30 15.31 18.21
CA GLU A 184 -2.51 14.02 18.90
C GLU A 184 -3.02 14.13 20.36
N PRO A 185 -2.54 15.05 21.19
CA PRO A 185 -2.99 15.13 22.59
C PRO A 185 -4.40 15.73 22.79
N LEU A 186 -4.94 16.38 21.77
CA LEU A 186 -6.20 17.12 21.82
C LEU A 186 -7.37 16.43 21.13
N LEU A 187 -7.14 15.27 20.52
CA LEU A 187 -8.20 14.55 19.81
C LEU A 187 -9.09 13.76 20.78
N PRO A 188 -10.40 14.04 20.83
CA PRO A 188 -11.34 13.23 21.60
C PRO A 188 -11.30 11.76 21.18
N ALA A 189 -11.68 10.84 22.09
CA ALA A 189 -11.69 9.38 21.87
C ALA A 189 -12.42 8.94 20.58
N LYS A 190 -13.39 9.74 20.09
CA LYS A 190 -14.10 9.51 18.83
C LYS A 190 -13.20 9.57 17.58
N TYR A 191 -11.97 10.08 17.70
CA TYR A 191 -10.96 10.13 16.63
C TYR A 191 -9.84 9.09 16.84
N ALA A 192 -10.09 8.05 17.62
CA ALA A 192 -9.13 6.97 17.86
C ALA A 192 -8.56 6.35 16.54
N GLY A 193 -9.32 6.37 15.45
CA GLY A 193 -8.86 5.96 14.12
C GLY A 193 -7.74 6.82 13.52
N LEU A 194 -7.51 8.05 14.06
CA LEU A 194 -6.43 8.94 13.64
C LEU A 194 -5.12 8.72 14.41
N HIS A 195 -5.09 7.81 15.39
CA HIS A 195 -3.86 7.47 16.08
C HIS A 195 -2.78 7.04 15.10
N SER A 196 -1.55 7.40 15.44
CA SER A 196 -0.41 7.07 14.60
C SER A 196 -0.19 5.56 14.47
N ILE A 197 0.23 5.14 13.29
CA ILE A 197 0.58 3.77 12.96
C ILE A 197 1.93 3.71 12.27
N ASP A 198 2.72 2.68 12.56
CA ASP A 198 4.02 2.48 11.95
C ASP A 198 3.88 2.09 10.46
N ALA A 199 4.72 2.68 9.60
CA ALA A 199 4.72 2.38 8.18
C ALA A 199 5.06 0.91 7.88
N ASP A 200 5.91 0.27 8.70
CA ASP A 200 6.24 -1.14 8.57
C ASP A 200 5.02 -2.02 8.83
N LEU A 201 4.24 -1.64 9.82
CA LEU A 201 3.02 -2.35 10.17
C LEU A 201 1.97 -2.25 9.05
N VAL A 202 1.84 -1.09 8.42
CA VAL A 202 0.96 -0.90 7.25
C VAL A 202 1.45 -1.71 6.05
N ALA A 203 2.77 -1.73 5.81
CA ALA A 203 3.37 -2.51 4.72
C ALA A 203 3.19 -4.03 4.95
N GLN A 204 3.44 -4.53 6.17
CA GLN A 204 3.19 -5.92 6.54
C GLN A 204 1.72 -6.30 6.36
N ALA A 205 0.80 -5.41 6.77
CA ALA A 205 -0.63 -5.63 6.56
C ALA A 205 -0.98 -5.69 5.07
N ALA A 206 -0.46 -4.78 4.26
CA ALA A 206 -0.68 -4.77 2.81
C ALA A 206 -0.19 -6.07 2.14
N LEU A 207 1.02 -6.53 2.49
CA LEU A 207 1.58 -7.80 2.00
C LEU A 207 0.74 -9.00 2.45
N GLY A 208 0.35 -9.06 3.71
CA GLY A 208 -0.48 -10.15 4.25
C GLY A 208 -1.85 -10.22 3.60
N LEU A 209 -2.50 -9.08 3.39
CA LEU A 209 -3.80 -8.98 2.71
C LEU A 209 -3.71 -9.33 1.23
N ALA A 210 -2.60 -8.95 0.57
CA ALA A 210 -2.38 -9.26 -0.85
C ALA A 210 -2.27 -10.76 -1.15
N LEU A 211 -1.98 -11.59 -0.14
CA LEU A 211 -1.94 -13.04 -0.26
C LEU A 211 -3.29 -13.73 0.03
N ARG A 212 -4.30 -12.99 0.47
CA ARG A 212 -5.63 -13.55 0.76
C ARG A 212 -6.43 -13.74 -0.54
N ARG A 213 -7.24 -14.82 -0.59
CA ARG A 213 -7.98 -15.21 -1.79
C ARG A 213 -9.51 -15.08 -1.67
N ALA A 214 -10.03 -14.93 -0.45
CA ALA A 214 -11.47 -14.83 -0.23
C ALA A 214 -12.02 -13.56 -0.92
N ALA A 215 -13.05 -13.71 -1.74
CA ALA A 215 -13.69 -12.60 -2.44
C ALA A 215 -14.39 -11.65 -1.46
N GLY A 216 -14.50 -10.39 -1.84
CA GLY A 216 -15.23 -9.38 -1.07
C GLY A 216 -14.52 -8.03 -1.00
N LYS A 217 -15.21 -7.07 -0.39
CA LYS A 217 -14.69 -5.74 -0.11
C LYS A 217 -14.49 -5.57 1.40
N PHE A 218 -13.31 -5.18 1.79
CA PHE A 218 -12.91 -5.06 3.18
C PHE A 218 -12.26 -3.70 3.43
N VAL A 219 -12.62 -3.07 4.55
CA VAL A 219 -12.02 -1.82 5.02
C VAL A 219 -11.28 -2.10 6.33
N HIS A 220 -10.02 -1.71 6.39
CA HIS A 220 -9.12 -1.99 7.50
C HIS A 220 -8.71 -0.69 8.20
N ASP A 221 -9.11 -0.55 9.44
CA ASP A 221 -8.60 0.47 10.37
C ASP A 221 -7.23 0.07 10.96
N ASN A 222 -6.68 0.90 11.84
CA ASN A 222 -5.40 0.62 12.49
C ASN A 222 -5.36 -0.75 13.19
N ASP A 223 -6.43 -1.16 13.85
CA ASP A 223 -6.43 -2.41 14.61
C ASP A 223 -6.59 -3.64 13.70
N ALA A 224 -7.36 -3.52 12.63
CA ALA A 224 -7.44 -4.55 11.60
C ALA A 224 -6.08 -4.71 10.87
N MET A 225 -5.38 -3.60 10.59
CA MET A 225 -4.04 -3.64 10.02
C MET A 225 -3.02 -4.29 10.95
N LYS A 226 -3.07 -4.02 12.27
CA LYS A 226 -2.22 -4.70 13.25
C LYS A 226 -2.44 -6.21 13.27
N ARG A 227 -3.68 -6.67 13.12
CA ARG A 227 -4.01 -8.11 13.01
C ARG A 227 -3.43 -8.70 11.73
N ALA A 228 -3.66 -8.07 10.58
CA ALA A 228 -3.13 -8.52 9.29
C ALA A 228 -1.60 -8.55 9.26
N ALA A 229 -0.93 -7.58 9.87
CA ALA A 229 0.52 -7.56 10.01
C ALA A 229 1.05 -8.71 10.87
N ARG A 230 0.35 -9.10 11.94
CA ARG A 230 0.70 -10.30 12.73
C ARG A 230 0.58 -11.57 11.91
N GLU A 231 -0.46 -11.70 11.10
CA GLU A 231 -0.63 -12.86 10.21
C GLU A 231 0.49 -12.94 9.17
N TRP A 232 0.93 -11.79 8.62
CA TRP A 232 2.11 -11.75 7.75
C TRP A 232 3.35 -12.28 8.47
N ARG A 233 3.68 -11.75 9.66
CA ARG A 233 4.85 -12.20 10.45
C ARG A 233 4.80 -13.70 10.75
N ASN A 234 3.66 -14.22 11.20
CA ASN A 234 3.49 -15.64 11.48
C ASN A 234 3.65 -16.53 10.22
N ARG A 235 3.42 -15.97 9.04
CA ARG A 235 3.61 -16.69 7.77
C ARG A 235 5.08 -16.76 7.36
N VAL A 236 5.83 -15.68 7.61
CA VAL A 236 7.24 -15.56 7.18
C VAL A 236 8.22 -16.04 8.23
N GLU A 237 7.83 -16.02 9.49
CA GLU A 237 8.55 -16.55 10.65
C GLU A 237 7.67 -17.64 11.31
N PRO A 238 7.55 -18.85 10.72
CA PRO A 238 6.84 -19.91 11.40
C PRO A 238 7.55 -20.16 12.73
N ALA A 239 6.75 -20.25 13.83
CA ALA A 239 7.26 -20.48 15.17
C ALA A 239 8.34 -21.57 15.13
N GLN A 240 9.55 -21.25 15.59
CA GLN A 240 10.58 -22.23 15.82
C GLN A 240 9.96 -23.18 16.86
N GLY A 241 9.64 -24.39 16.41
CA GLY A 241 9.05 -25.40 17.29
C GLY A 241 10.02 -25.69 18.44
N ASP A 242 9.47 -25.62 19.64
CA ASP A 242 10.12 -26.16 20.86
C ASP A 242 10.46 -27.63 20.69
#